data_0a22bd691062e9dc360215e328c3a93c
#
_entry.id   0a22bd691062e9dc360215e328c3a93c
#
_cell.length_a   1.000
_cell.length_b   1.000
_cell.length_c   1.000
_cell.angle_alpha   90.00
_cell.angle_beta   90.00
_cell.angle_gamma   90.00
#
_symmetry.space_group_name_H-M   'P 1'
#
loop_
_entity.id
_entity.type
_entity.pdbx_description
1 polymer ?
#
loop_
_entity_poly.entity_id
_entity_poly.type
_entity_poly.pdbx_seq_one_letter_code
_entity_poly.pdbx_strand_id
1 'polypeptide(L)'
;INSVSDEFKIYLNSKIGKRNKNLEVLASFFESNELQILKEKSISIVGTNGKTSSAFYLNEIFTKNDISSVLFTSPHLVDVNERIKINNEIISDEKISLYMDDLKQFESENNIELAYFETLFLTSCKLFLESKADYFIVE
;
A
#
# COMPACT_ATOMS: atom_id res chain seq x y z
N ILE A 1 -24.20 -4.62 12.15
CA ILE A 1 -22.81 -4.63 12.62
C ILE A 1 -21.88 -4.68 11.41
N ASN A 2 -20.99 -3.72 11.30
CA ASN A 2 -20.03 -3.66 10.21
C ASN A 2 -18.90 -4.68 10.45
N SER A 3 -18.44 -5.31 9.38
CA SER A 3 -17.23 -6.13 9.43
C SER A 3 -15.98 -5.24 9.60
N VAL A 4 -14.84 -5.84 9.94
CA VAL A 4 -13.57 -5.10 10.05
C VAL A 4 -13.20 -4.44 8.72
N SER A 5 -13.47 -5.10 7.60
CA SER A 5 -13.22 -4.53 6.28
C SER A 5 -14.11 -3.32 5.99
N ASP A 6 -15.37 -3.36 6.42
CA ASP A 6 -16.27 -2.21 6.29
C ASP A 6 -15.78 -1.04 7.13
N GLU A 7 -15.34 -1.30 8.36
CA GLU A 7 -14.76 -0.30 9.23
C GLU A 7 -13.52 0.34 8.61
N PHE A 8 -12.67 -0.47 7.98
CA PHE A 8 -11.50 0.04 7.29
C PHE A 8 -11.89 0.96 6.13
N LYS A 9 -12.87 0.58 5.33
CA LYS A 9 -13.34 1.41 4.21
C LYS A 9 -13.92 2.73 4.69
N ILE A 10 -14.65 2.72 5.79
CA ILE A 10 -15.18 3.94 6.41
C ILE A 10 -14.02 4.83 6.88
N TYR A 11 -13.07 4.24 7.59
CA TYR A 11 -11.85 4.95 8.05
C TYR A 11 -11.11 5.56 6.86
N LEU A 12 -10.89 4.78 5.80
CA LEU A 12 -10.18 5.23 4.61
C LEU A 12 -10.91 6.37 3.92
N ASN A 13 -12.24 6.26 3.76
CA ASN A 13 -13.04 7.28 3.11
C ASN A 13 -13.04 8.60 3.90
N SER A 14 -12.88 8.54 5.22
CA SER A 14 -12.75 9.74 6.05
C SER A 14 -11.49 10.54 5.73
N LYS A 15 -10.53 9.94 5.03
CA LYS A 15 -9.27 10.56 4.64
C LYS A 15 -9.34 11.33 3.32
N ILE A 16 -10.45 11.24 2.59
CA ILE A 16 -10.61 11.95 1.32
C ILE A 16 -10.52 13.46 1.59
N GLY A 17 -9.66 14.14 0.84
CA GLY A 17 -9.43 15.58 1.00
C GLY A 17 -8.45 15.97 2.11
N LYS A 18 -8.01 15.03 2.92
CA LYS A 18 -6.98 15.28 3.92
C LYS A 18 -5.61 15.39 3.27
N ARG A 19 -4.74 16.18 3.86
CA ARG A 19 -3.35 16.33 3.42
C ARG A 19 -2.43 16.36 4.61
N ASN A 20 -1.38 15.57 4.56
CA ASN A 20 -0.32 15.61 5.55
C ASN A 20 0.80 16.53 5.02
N LYS A 21 1.16 17.54 5.79
CA LYS A 21 2.21 18.48 5.40
C LYS A 21 3.61 18.02 5.74
N ASN A 22 3.73 17.03 6.62
CA ASN A 22 5.02 16.53 7.07
C ASN A 22 5.20 15.08 6.65
N LEU A 23 5.78 14.88 5.47
CA LEU A 23 6.01 13.55 4.92
C LEU A 23 7.11 12.78 5.65
N GLU A 24 8.02 13.49 6.32
CA GLU A 24 9.12 12.85 7.05
C GLU A 24 8.63 11.95 8.18
N VAL A 25 7.52 12.31 8.80
CA VAL A 25 6.95 11.52 9.89
C VAL A 25 6.49 10.14 9.43
N LEU A 26 6.15 9.99 8.15
CA LEU A 26 5.69 8.71 7.61
C LEU A 26 6.76 7.62 7.73
N ALA A 27 8.02 7.97 7.64
CA ALA A 27 9.11 7.02 7.78
C ALA A 27 9.15 6.40 9.18
N SER A 28 8.70 7.12 10.19
CA SER A 28 8.68 6.62 11.58
C SER A 28 7.65 5.52 11.83
N PHE A 29 6.77 5.26 10.85
CA PHE A 29 5.84 4.12 10.91
C PHE A 29 6.58 2.78 10.81
N PHE A 30 7.80 2.79 10.29
CA PHE A 30 8.62 1.60 10.05
C PHE A 30 9.87 1.63 10.92
N GLU A 31 10.38 0.43 11.25
CA GLU A 31 11.67 0.28 11.89
C GLU A 31 12.80 0.47 10.83
N SER A 32 14.02 0.70 11.30
CA SER A 32 15.16 0.96 10.40
C SER A 32 15.42 -0.19 9.42
N ASN A 33 15.31 -1.43 9.88
CA ASN A 33 15.47 -2.60 9.02
C ASN A 33 14.36 -2.70 7.99
N GLU A 34 13.13 -2.34 8.36
CA GLU A 34 11.99 -2.33 7.44
C GLU A 34 12.18 -1.29 6.33
N LEU A 35 12.67 -0.10 6.69
CA LEU A 35 12.97 0.95 5.71
C LEU A 35 14.05 0.50 4.73
N GLN A 36 15.06 -0.21 5.22
CA GLN A 36 16.13 -0.72 4.37
C GLN A 36 15.60 -1.75 3.37
N ILE A 37 14.74 -2.66 3.81
CA ILE A 37 14.10 -3.65 2.94
C ILE A 37 13.26 -2.96 1.86
N LEU A 38 12.44 -1.97 2.25
CA LEU A 38 11.64 -1.20 1.31
C LEU A 38 12.52 -0.49 0.28
N LYS A 39 13.60 0.12 0.73
CA LYS A 39 14.53 0.83 -0.16
C LYS A 39 15.18 -0.11 -1.19
N GLU A 40 15.58 -1.28 -0.75
CA GLU A 40 16.29 -2.24 -1.61
C GLU A 40 15.39 -2.96 -2.60
N LYS A 41 14.14 -3.22 -2.21
CA LYS A 41 13.24 -4.09 -2.98
C LYS A 41 12.12 -3.35 -3.70
N SER A 42 12.00 -2.04 -3.56
CA SER A 42 10.97 -1.26 -4.23
C SER A 42 11.40 -0.89 -5.65
N ILE A 43 10.44 -1.00 -6.57
CA ILE A 43 10.60 -0.58 -7.97
C ILE A 43 9.52 0.46 -8.23
N SER A 44 9.93 1.70 -8.49
CA SER A 44 9.00 2.80 -8.77
C SER A 44 8.81 2.95 -10.27
N ILE A 45 7.55 2.97 -10.68
CA ILE A 45 7.19 3.21 -12.09
C ILE A 45 6.70 4.65 -12.19
N VAL A 46 7.43 5.46 -12.93
CA VAL A 46 7.13 6.88 -13.09
C VAL A 46 6.92 7.23 -14.57
N GLY A 47 6.22 8.33 -14.83
CA GLY A 47 5.97 8.79 -16.20
C GLY A 47 4.57 9.36 -16.34
N THR A 48 4.27 9.87 -17.52
CA THR A 48 2.96 10.46 -17.84
C THR A 48 2.04 9.47 -18.54
N ASN A 49 2.59 8.54 -19.32
CA ASN A 49 1.83 7.54 -20.09
C ASN A 49 2.44 6.15 -19.90
N GLY A 50 1.59 5.15 -19.90
CA GLY A 50 2.01 3.76 -19.88
C GLY A 50 2.50 3.24 -18.52
N LYS A 51 2.38 4.01 -17.45
CA LYS A 51 2.81 3.58 -16.10
C LYS A 51 2.10 2.32 -15.64
N THR A 52 0.79 2.34 -15.70
CA THR A 52 -0.04 1.21 -15.25
C THR A 52 0.23 -0.03 -16.09
N SER A 53 0.32 0.13 -17.41
CA SER A 53 0.64 -0.98 -18.31
C SER A 53 2.01 -1.57 -18.01
N SER A 54 3.02 -0.72 -17.80
CA SER A 54 4.37 -1.17 -17.46
C SER A 54 4.41 -1.92 -16.15
N ALA A 55 3.70 -1.43 -15.14
CA ALA A 55 3.61 -2.09 -13.84
C ALA A 55 2.95 -3.46 -13.95
N PHE A 56 1.87 -3.58 -14.71
CA PHE A 56 1.18 -4.84 -14.92
C PHE A 56 2.05 -5.85 -15.68
N TYR A 57 2.74 -5.42 -16.72
CA TYR A 57 3.65 -6.29 -17.46
C TYR A 57 4.79 -6.80 -16.59
N LEU A 58 5.40 -5.92 -15.79
CA LEU A 58 6.48 -6.32 -14.89
C LEU A 58 5.99 -7.34 -13.86
N ASN A 59 4.81 -7.09 -13.27
CA ASN A 59 4.19 -7.98 -12.31
C ASN A 59 3.90 -9.34 -12.92
N GLU A 60 3.42 -9.38 -14.16
CA GLU A 60 3.15 -10.62 -14.88
C GLU A 60 4.44 -11.39 -15.20
N ILE A 61 5.48 -10.71 -15.62
CA ILE A 61 6.79 -11.32 -15.88
C ILE A 61 7.32 -11.97 -14.58
N PHE A 62 7.23 -11.27 -13.46
CA PHE A 62 7.66 -11.81 -12.18
C PHE A 62 6.86 -13.05 -11.81
N THR A 63 5.54 -13.00 -11.94
CA THR A 63 4.65 -14.12 -11.61
C THR A 63 4.99 -15.36 -12.45
N LYS A 64 5.25 -15.18 -13.74
CA LYS A 64 5.58 -16.29 -14.65
C LYS A 64 6.96 -16.90 -14.37
N ASN A 65 7.83 -16.19 -13.68
CA ASN A 65 9.17 -16.66 -13.35
C ASN A 65 9.33 -16.99 -11.87
N ASP A 66 8.22 -17.20 -11.16
CA ASP A 66 8.19 -17.56 -9.74
C ASP A 66 8.87 -16.54 -8.83
N ILE A 67 8.83 -15.27 -9.22
CA ILE A 67 9.31 -14.15 -8.41
C ILE A 67 8.10 -13.53 -7.72
N SER A 68 8.12 -13.54 -6.39
CA SER A 68 7.02 -12.97 -5.61
C SER A 68 7.05 -11.45 -5.64
N SER A 69 5.87 -10.83 -5.73
CA SER A 69 5.78 -9.37 -5.80
C SER A 69 4.49 -8.87 -5.17
N VAL A 70 4.55 -7.63 -4.66
CA VAL A 70 3.38 -6.86 -4.27
C VAL A 70 3.32 -5.66 -5.20
N LEU A 71 2.16 -5.43 -5.79
CA LEU A 71 1.92 -4.32 -6.72
C LEU A 71 0.96 -3.32 -6.07
N PHE A 72 1.36 -2.05 -6.04
CA PHE A 72 0.51 -0.95 -5.63
C PHE A 72 0.30 -0.01 -6.80
N THR A 73 -0.96 0.19 -7.20
CA THR A 73 -1.33 1.07 -8.31
C THR A 73 -2.43 2.05 -7.90
N SER A 74 -2.60 3.11 -8.68
CA SER A 74 -3.66 4.09 -8.51
C SER A 74 -4.02 4.73 -9.85
N PRO A 75 -5.25 5.20 -10.02
CA PRO A 75 -6.41 5.03 -9.14
C PRO A 75 -7.09 3.67 -9.35
N HIS A 76 -8.15 3.38 -8.56
CA HIS A 76 -8.99 2.21 -8.79
C HIS A 76 -10.25 2.60 -9.59
N LEU A 77 -10.87 1.61 -10.26
CA LEU A 77 -12.08 1.83 -11.05
C LEU A 77 -13.35 1.59 -10.21
N VAL A 78 -13.40 0.48 -9.49
CA VAL A 78 -14.60 0.06 -8.75
C VAL A 78 -14.31 -0.09 -7.27
N ASP A 79 -13.29 -0.86 -6.91
CA ASP A 79 -12.97 -1.20 -5.53
C ASP A 79 -11.53 -0.84 -5.19
N VAL A 80 -11.33 -0.27 -4.01
CA VAL A 80 -10.01 0.11 -3.50
C VAL A 80 -9.04 -1.08 -3.47
N ASN A 81 -9.54 -2.29 -3.29
CA ASN A 81 -8.73 -3.51 -3.28
C ASN A 81 -7.96 -3.70 -4.59
N GLU A 82 -8.45 -3.15 -5.69
CA GLU A 82 -7.76 -3.22 -6.99
C GLU A 82 -6.37 -2.57 -6.96
N ARG A 83 -6.14 -1.67 -6.03
CA ARG A 83 -4.87 -0.95 -5.92
C ARG A 83 -3.72 -1.80 -5.41
N ILE A 84 -4.01 -2.93 -4.77
CA ILE A 84 -2.99 -3.79 -4.17
C ILE A 84 -3.16 -5.22 -4.67
N LYS A 85 -2.10 -5.75 -5.29
CA LYS A 85 -2.06 -7.15 -5.71
C LYS A 85 -0.86 -7.84 -5.08
N ILE A 86 -1.07 -9.04 -4.58
CA ILE A 86 0.00 -9.89 -4.06
C ILE A 86 0.11 -11.09 -5.00
N ASN A 87 1.28 -11.27 -5.61
CA ASN A 87 1.53 -12.31 -6.61
C ASN A 87 0.44 -12.33 -7.71
N ASN A 88 0.13 -11.12 -8.20
CA ASN A 88 -0.85 -10.88 -9.27
C ASN A 88 -2.31 -11.16 -8.90
N GLU A 89 -2.62 -11.31 -7.62
CA GLU A 89 -3.99 -11.48 -7.15
C GLU A 89 -4.43 -10.26 -6.35
N ILE A 90 -5.64 -9.78 -6.62
CA ILE A 90 -6.22 -8.64 -5.89
C ILE A 90 -6.36 -9.02 -4.41
N ILE A 91 -5.95 -8.11 -3.54
CA ILE A 91 -5.94 -8.33 -2.10
C ILE A 91 -7.38 -8.51 -1.56
N SER A 92 -7.53 -9.39 -0.57
CA SER A 92 -8.80 -9.59 0.11
C SER A 92 -9.17 -8.43 1.04
N ASP A 93 -10.45 -8.33 1.37
CA ASP A 93 -10.93 -7.33 2.33
C ASP A 93 -10.27 -7.50 3.70
N GLU A 94 -10.04 -8.73 4.12
CA GLU A 94 -9.39 -9.02 5.40
C GLU A 94 -7.96 -8.50 5.43
N LYS A 95 -7.22 -8.70 4.35
CA LYS A 95 -5.83 -8.28 4.28
C LYS A 95 -5.68 -6.76 4.20
N ILE A 96 -6.53 -6.08 3.44
CA ILE A 96 -6.42 -4.62 3.30
C ILE A 96 -6.71 -3.91 4.62
N SER A 97 -7.51 -4.51 5.49
CA SER A 97 -7.87 -3.93 6.79
C SER A 97 -6.95 -4.33 7.94
N LEU A 98 -5.97 -5.19 7.67
CA LEU A 98 -5.14 -5.82 8.71
C LEU A 98 -4.38 -4.81 9.57
N TYR A 99 -3.95 -3.70 8.99
CA TYR A 99 -3.13 -2.70 9.69
C TYR A 99 -3.89 -1.45 10.11
N MET A 100 -5.22 -1.47 10.07
CA MET A 100 -6.04 -0.31 10.42
C MET A 100 -5.74 0.22 11.82
N ASP A 101 -5.65 -0.67 12.81
CA ASP A 101 -5.40 -0.28 14.19
C ASP A 101 -4.01 0.32 14.34
N ASP A 102 -3.01 -0.24 13.67
CA ASP A 102 -1.65 0.29 13.68
C ASP A 102 -1.60 1.70 13.07
N LEU A 103 -2.35 1.93 12.00
CA LEU A 103 -2.43 3.23 11.35
C LEU A 103 -3.10 4.27 12.26
N LYS A 104 -4.20 3.89 12.92
CA LYS A 104 -4.90 4.76 13.86
C LYS A 104 -4.01 5.12 15.05
N GLN A 105 -3.28 4.15 15.58
CA GLN A 105 -2.35 4.37 16.67
C GLN A 105 -1.23 5.32 16.24
N PHE A 106 -0.68 5.13 15.05
CA PHE A 106 0.35 5.98 14.49
C PHE A 106 -0.13 7.43 14.36
N GLU A 107 -1.34 7.63 13.85
CA GLU A 107 -1.93 8.96 13.76
C GLU A 107 -2.06 9.63 15.12
N SER A 108 -2.53 8.87 16.11
CA SER A 108 -2.72 9.37 17.48
C SER A 108 -1.39 9.73 18.14
N GLU A 109 -0.40 8.88 18.05
CA GLU A 109 0.91 9.07 18.68
C GLU A 109 1.68 10.25 18.10
N ASN A 110 1.49 10.54 16.80
CA ASN A 110 2.20 11.60 16.11
C ASN A 110 1.35 12.86 15.92
N ASN A 111 0.10 12.85 16.40
CA ASN A 111 -0.85 13.95 16.28
C ASN A 111 -0.98 14.42 14.83
N ILE A 112 -1.19 13.48 13.92
CA ILE A 112 -1.34 13.73 12.48
C ILE A 112 -2.59 13.03 11.95
N GLU A 113 -3.04 13.46 10.76
CA GLU A 113 -4.03 12.75 9.98
C GLU A 113 -3.41 12.34 8.65
N LEU A 114 -3.47 11.06 8.33
CA LEU A 114 -2.98 10.55 7.05
C LEU A 114 -3.95 10.92 5.93
N ALA A 115 -3.40 11.21 4.76
CA ALA A 115 -4.19 11.37 3.55
C ALA A 115 -4.65 9.99 3.04
N TYR A 116 -5.64 9.99 2.15
CA TYR A 116 -6.17 8.76 1.55
C TYR A 116 -5.06 7.92 0.91
N PHE A 117 -4.27 8.54 0.03
CA PHE A 117 -3.18 7.85 -0.65
C PHE A 117 -2.13 7.34 0.34
N GLU A 118 -1.76 8.16 1.32
CA GLU A 118 -0.76 7.79 2.32
C GLU A 118 -1.20 6.57 3.14
N THR A 119 -2.47 6.53 3.53
CA THR A 119 -3.05 5.40 4.27
C THR A 119 -2.91 4.11 3.47
N LEU A 120 -3.26 4.14 2.19
CA LEU A 120 -3.15 2.98 1.31
C LEU A 120 -1.69 2.61 1.04
N PHE A 121 -0.84 3.60 0.86
CA PHE A 121 0.58 3.36 0.61
C PHE A 121 1.25 2.68 1.82
N LEU A 122 1.00 3.18 3.02
CA LEU A 122 1.55 2.56 4.24
C LEU A 122 1.00 1.15 4.43
N THR A 123 -0.29 0.93 4.14
CA THR A 123 -0.89 -0.40 4.17
C THR A 123 -0.18 -1.34 3.21
N SER A 124 0.06 -0.90 1.98
CA SER A 124 0.74 -1.73 0.98
C SER A 124 2.18 -2.05 1.37
N CYS A 125 2.88 -1.09 1.97
CA CYS A 125 4.24 -1.31 2.48
C CYS A 125 4.26 -2.39 3.57
N LYS A 126 3.32 -2.33 4.52
CA LYS A 126 3.22 -3.33 5.58
C LYS A 126 2.88 -4.72 5.02
N LEU A 127 1.98 -4.78 4.07
CA LEU A 127 1.63 -6.04 3.41
C LEU A 127 2.82 -6.62 2.64
N PHE A 128 3.60 -5.76 1.99
CA PHE A 128 4.82 -6.21 1.34
C PHE A 128 5.81 -6.81 2.33
N LEU A 129 6.03 -6.14 3.46
CA LEU A 129 6.96 -6.62 4.49
C LEU A 129 6.48 -7.93 5.10
N GLU A 130 5.18 -8.03 5.40
CA GLU A 130 4.59 -9.25 5.95
C GLU A 130 4.70 -10.43 5.00
N SER A 131 4.44 -10.21 3.72
CA SER A 131 4.44 -11.27 2.70
C SER A 131 5.83 -11.81 2.40
N LYS A 132 6.88 -11.07 2.77
CA LYS A 132 8.28 -11.39 2.44
C LYS A 132 8.50 -11.57 0.94
N ALA A 133 7.74 -10.82 0.14
CA ALA A 133 7.87 -10.85 -1.31
C ALA A 133 9.24 -10.33 -1.75
N ASP A 134 9.67 -10.75 -2.94
CA ASP A 134 10.97 -10.37 -3.48
C ASP A 134 11.04 -8.92 -3.90
N TYR A 135 9.93 -8.40 -4.45
CA TYR A 135 9.88 -7.01 -4.96
C TYR A 135 8.55 -6.33 -4.63
N PHE A 136 8.63 -5.02 -4.47
CA PHE A 136 7.48 -4.14 -4.26
C PHE A 136 7.42 -3.16 -5.43
N ILE A 137 6.40 -3.30 -6.27
CA ILE A 137 6.23 -2.46 -7.47
C ILE A 137 5.26 -1.34 -7.11
N VAL A 138 5.70 -0.11 -7.23
CA VAL A 138 4.93 1.08 -6.89
C VAL A 138 4.75 1.95 -8.13
N GLU A 139 3.50 2.18 -8.48
CA GLU A 139 3.13 3.11 -9.53
C GLU A 139 2.89 4.51 -8.99
#